data_537e4e523faf8bfe713321c4f974b070
#
_entry.id   537e4e523faf8bfe713321c4f974b070
#
_cell.length_a   1.000
_cell.length_b   1.000
_cell.length_c   1.000
_cell.angle_alpha   90.00
_cell.angle_beta   90.00
_cell.angle_gamma   90.00
#
_symmetry.space_group_name_H-M   'P 1'
#
loop_
_entity.id
_entity.type
_entity.pdbx_description
1 polymer ?
#
loop_
_entity_poly.entity_id
_entity_poly.type
_entity_poly.pdbx_seq_one_letter_code
_entity_poly.pdbx_strand_id
1 'polypeptide(L)'
;MLCVGLAVLVAASRYFSDALDGSDHWADVHSALDYTTRSVPLEEAVGSKKVVEDARLWMPEDASYRIVAAPDLEGPLQWAAPDFLAGFLLPRKQTESDDAPWVFCYVCDPVELGDRFEVLSDGGNGVLFGRMRP
;
A
#
# COMPACT_ATOMS: atom_id res chain seq x y z
N MET A 1 39.46 -31.14 14.00
CA MET A 1 38.36 -31.25 13.00
C MET A 1 36.97 -31.35 13.61
N LEU A 2 36.77 -31.91 14.82
CA LEU A 2 35.47 -32.04 15.46
C LEU A 2 34.81 -30.69 15.81
N CYS A 3 35.56 -29.67 16.24
CA CYS A 3 35.02 -28.36 16.61
C CYS A 3 34.48 -27.55 15.46
N VAL A 4 35.05 -27.69 14.26
CA VAL A 4 34.59 -26.97 13.05
C VAL A 4 33.26 -27.55 12.58
N GLY A 5 33.11 -28.89 12.64
CA GLY A 5 31.86 -29.56 12.27
C GLY A 5 30.70 -29.17 13.20
N LEU A 6 30.98 -29.04 14.50
CA LEU A 6 29.96 -28.61 15.47
C LEU A 6 29.52 -27.15 15.28
N ALA A 7 30.47 -26.24 15.00
CA ALA A 7 30.18 -24.85 14.74
C ALA A 7 29.31 -24.66 13.46
N VAL A 8 29.60 -25.41 12.42
CA VAL A 8 28.82 -25.38 11.17
C VAL A 8 27.40 -25.92 11.40
N LEU A 9 27.26 -27.01 12.19
CA LEU A 9 25.95 -27.56 12.54
C LEU A 9 25.09 -26.58 13.34
N VAL A 10 25.69 -25.89 14.32
CA VAL A 10 24.97 -24.90 15.15
C VAL A 10 24.60 -23.65 14.32
N ALA A 11 25.51 -23.20 13.46
CA ALA A 11 25.20 -22.08 12.56
C ALA A 11 24.11 -22.43 11.54
N ALA A 12 24.17 -23.63 10.95
CA ALA A 12 23.17 -24.12 10.04
C ALA A 12 21.79 -24.29 10.71
N SER A 13 21.73 -24.81 11.95
CA SER A 13 20.46 -24.98 12.65
C SER A 13 19.81 -23.64 13.02
N ARG A 14 20.60 -22.62 13.39
CA ARG A 14 20.06 -21.27 13.64
C ARG A 14 19.60 -20.59 12.34
N TYR A 15 20.38 -20.71 11.28
CA TYR A 15 20.00 -20.14 10.00
C TYR A 15 18.75 -20.81 9.42
N PHE A 16 18.60 -22.11 9.64
CA PHE A 16 17.42 -22.86 9.20
C PHE A 16 16.16 -22.49 10.02
N SER A 17 16.27 -22.29 11.33
CA SER A 17 15.11 -21.84 12.12
C SER A 17 14.67 -20.44 11.75
N ASP A 18 15.61 -19.50 11.60
CA ASP A 18 15.29 -18.13 11.19
C ASP A 18 14.72 -18.07 9.76
N ALA A 19 15.21 -18.94 8.87
CA ALA A 19 14.69 -19.06 7.51
C ALA A 19 13.28 -19.71 7.47
N LEU A 20 13.02 -20.68 8.35
CA LEU A 20 11.70 -21.29 8.48
C LEU A 20 10.69 -20.35 9.11
N ASP A 21 11.06 -19.62 10.17
CA ASP A 21 10.18 -18.60 10.77
C ASP A 21 9.89 -17.48 9.77
N GLY A 22 10.87 -17.09 8.96
CA GLY A 22 10.67 -16.16 7.86
C GLY A 22 9.76 -16.73 6.77
N SER A 23 9.87 -18.04 6.45
CA SER A 23 9.02 -18.67 5.45
C SER A 23 7.58 -18.86 5.91
N ASP A 24 7.36 -19.13 7.19
CA ASP A 24 6.03 -19.25 7.79
C ASP A 24 5.35 -17.87 7.81
N HIS A 25 6.10 -16.82 8.16
CA HIS A 25 5.60 -15.45 8.07
C HIS A 25 5.24 -15.06 6.62
N TRP A 26 6.07 -15.39 5.66
CA TRP A 26 5.76 -15.18 4.24
C TRP A 26 4.61 -16.05 3.74
N ALA A 27 4.47 -17.28 4.22
CA ALA A 27 3.34 -18.13 3.90
C ALA A 27 2.04 -17.57 4.48
N ASP A 28 2.08 -17.01 5.69
CA ASP A 28 0.93 -16.34 6.30
C ASP A 28 0.56 -15.05 5.56
N VAL A 29 1.53 -14.24 5.18
CA VAL A 29 1.33 -13.04 4.35
C VAL A 29 0.80 -13.43 2.97
N HIS A 30 1.36 -14.45 2.33
CA HIS A 30 0.86 -14.93 1.04
C HIS A 30 -0.50 -15.60 1.13
N SER A 31 -0.80 -16.33 2.21
CA SER A 31 -2.13 -16.90 2.43
C SER A 31 -3.16 -15.82 2.70
N ALA A 32 -2.79 -14.78 3.43
CA ALA A 32 -3.63 -13.60 3.65
C ALA A 32 -3.84 -12.82 2.34
N LEU A 33 -2.79 -12.64 1.53
CA LEU A 33 -2.86 -12.02 0.20
C LEU A 33 -3.68 -12.89 -0.77
N ASP A 34 -3.49 -14.21 -0.77
CA ASP A 34 -4.26 -15.13 -1.61
C ASP A 34 -5.73 -15.21 -1.16
N TYR A 35 -5.98 -15.09 0.15
CA TYR A 35 -7.32 -14.95 0.71
C TYR A 35 -7.95 -13.61 0.32
N THR A 36 -7.21 -12.50 0.41
CA THR A 36 -7.69 -11.18 0.00
C THR A 36 -7.92 -11.09 -1.51
N THR A 37 -7.06 -11.71 -2.33
CA THR A 37 -7.25 -11.73 -3.78
C THR A 37 -8.38 -12.63 -4.24
N ARG A 38 -8.73 -13.66 -3.46
CA ARG A 38 -9.81 -14.61 -3.81
C ARG A 38 -11.16 -14.28 -3.19
N SER A 39 -11.16 -13.70 -1.99
CA SER A 39 -12.38 -13.51 -1.19
C SER A 39 -12.74 -12.05 -0.94
N VAL A 40 -11.77 -11.15 -0.99
CA VAL A 40 -11.99 -9.72 -0.85
C VAL A 40 -11.74 -9.09 -2.22
N PRO A 41 -12.74 -8.44 -2.82
CA PRO A 41 -12.55 -7.68 -4.06
C PRO A 41 -11.40 -6.68 -3.90
N LEU A 42 -10.65 -6.44 -4.99
CA LEU A 42 -9.59 -5.43 -5.02
C LEU A 42 -10.08 -4.06 -4.52
N GLU A 43 -11.34 -3.78 -4.73
CA GLU A 43 -12.05 -2.60 -4.24
C GLU A 43 -12.01 -2.47 -2.72
N GLU A 44 -12.16 -3.58 -1.99
CA GLU A 44 -12.06 -3.57 -0.53
C GLU A 44 -10.61 -3.46 -0.06
N ALA A 45 -9.67 -4.05 -0.79
CA ALA A 45 -8.25 -4.03 -0.42
C ALA A 45 -7.60 -2.65 -0.58
N VAL A 46 -7.99 -1.89 -1.59
CA VAL A 46 -7.45 -0.53 -1.86
C VAL A 46 -8.50 0.57 -1.72
N GLY A 47 -9.70 0.19 -1.26
CA GLY A 47 -10.83 1.09 -1.08
C GLY A 47 -11.62 1.38 -2.34
N SER A 48 -11.05 1.30 -3.54
CA SER A 48 -11.79 1.43 -4.80
C SER A 48 -10.93 1.07 -6.01
N LYS A 49 -11.33 0.03 -6.72
CA LYS A 49 -10.73 -0.36 -8.00
C LYS A 49 -10.82 0.78 -9.02
N LYS A 50 -11.98 1.40 -9.11
CA LYS A 50 -12.22 2.53 -10.03
C LYS A 50 -11.20 3.65 -9.81
N VAL A 51 -10.99 4.05 -8.57
CA VAL A 51 -10.05 5.13 -8.23
C VAL A 51 -8.62 4.78 -8.64
N VAL A 52 -8.21 3.53 -8.45
CA VAL A 52 -6.86 3.07 -8.85
C VAL A 52 -6.72 3.05 -10.37
N GLU A 53 -7.72 2.57 -11.10
CA GLU A 53 -7.71 2.56 -12.56
C GLU A 53 -7.69 3.98 -13.13
N ASP A 54 -8.52 4.87 -12.61
CA ASP A 54 -8.54 6.29 -12.99
C ASP A 54 -7.19 6.97 -12.69
N ALA A 55 -6.61 6.70 -11.52
CA ALA A 55 -5.30 7.24 -11.18
C ALA A 55 -4.20 6.79 -12.14
N ARG A 56 -4.23 5.54 -12.58
CA ARG A 56 -3.27 5.03 -13.58
C ARG A 56 -3.43 5.68 -14.94
N LEU A 57 -4.64 6.12 -15.28
CA LEU A 57 -4.91 6.84 -16.53
C LEU A 57 -4.45 8.29 -16.49
N TRP A 58 -4.69 8.96 -15.36
CA TRP A 58 -4.41 10.40 -15.22
C TRP A 58 -2.97 10.70 -14.84
N MET A 59 -2.36 9.85 -14.03
CA MET A 59 -1.07 10.11 -13.40
C MET A 59 0.06 9.55 -14.28
N PRO A 60 1.03 10.38 -14.72
CA PRO A 60 2.22 9.91 -15.44
C PRO A 60 2.99 8.84 -14.66
N GLU A 61 3.73 7.98 -15.37
CA GLU A 61 4.48 6.87 -14.74
C GLU A 61 5.63 7.35 -13.84
N ASP A 62 6.19 8.51 -14.11
CA ASP A 62 7.27 9.14 -13.35
C ASP A 62 6.77 10.07 -12.23
N ALA A 63 5.44 10.18 -12.09
CA ALA A 63 4.84 11.06 -11.10
C ALA A 63 5.04 10.59 -9.67
N SER A 64 4.99 11.53 -8.74
CA SER A 64 4.86 11.28 -7.31
C SER A 64 3.46 11.60 -6.82
N TYR A 65 3.02 10.86 -5.81
CA TYR A 65 1.73 11.05 -5.15
C TYR A 65 1.88 10.93 -3.64
N ARG A 66 0.96 11.54 -2.92
CA ARG A 66 0.83 11.35 -1.47
C ARG A 66 -0.53 10.74 -1.11
N ILE A 67 -0.56 10.14 0.06
CA ILE A 67 -1.78 9.61 0.66
C ILE A 67 -2.12 10.47 1.87
N VAL A 68 -3.36 10.92 1.93
CA VAL A 68 -3.93 11.62 3.08
C VAL A 68 -5.07 10.75 3.61
N ALA A 69 -4.99 10.37 4.86
CA ALA A 69 -5.99 9.55 5.51
C ALA A 69 -6.55 10.26 6.73
N ALA A 70 -7.82 10.02 7.03
CA ALA A 70 -8.39 10.49 8.29
C ALA A 70 -7.63 9.90 9.48
N PRO A 71 -7.43 10.65 10.57
CA PRO A 71 -6.66 10.20 11.73
C PRO A 71 -7.30 9.02 12.46
N ASP A 72 -8.60 8.85 12.30
CA ASP A 72 -9.42 7.80 12.88
C ASP A 72 -9.83 6.73 11.87
N LEU A 73 -9.07 6.60 10.76
CA LEU A 73 -9.32 5.59 9.75
C LEU A 73 -9.22 4.19 10.34
N GLU A 74 -10.32 3.47 10.34
CA GLU A 74 -10.41 2.11 10.88
C GLU A 74 -10.67 1.07 9.80
N GLY A 75 -10.37 -0.20 10.13
CA GLY A 75 -10.69 -1.34 9.29
C GLY A 75 -9.75 -1.57 8.11
N PRO A 76 -10.24 -2.20 7.04
CA PRO A 76 -9.41 -2.62 5.91
C PRO A 76 -8.68 -1.47 5.21
N LEU A 77 -9.27 -0.28 5.18
CA LEU A 77 -8.67 0.90 4.53
C LEU A 77 -7.40 1.37 5.24
N GLN A 78 -7.30 1.21 6.56
CA GLN A 78 -6.11 1.57 7.32
C GLN A 78 -4.88 0.77 6.87
N TRP A 79 -5.08 -0.50 6.54
CA TRP A 79 -4.01 -1.39 6.08
C TRP A 79 -3.73 -1.25 4.59
N ALA A 80 -4.77 -0.98 3.83
CA ALA A 80 -4.69 -0.94 2.37
C ALA A 80 -4.03 0.34 1.84
N ALA A 81 -4.23 1.46 2.52
CA ALA A 81 -3.87 2.76 1.98
C ALA A 81 -2.38 2.92 1.65
N PRO A 82 -1.40 2.69 2.56
CA PRO A 82 0.00 2.93 2.20
C PRO A 82 0.63 1.81 1.37
N ASP A 83 0.48 0.56 1.78
CA ASP A 83 1.32 -0.52 1.25
C ASP A 83 0.76 -1.15 -0.03
N PHE A 84 -0.55 -1.43 -0.06
CA PHE A 84 -1.18 -2.04 -1.23
C PHE A 84 -1.30 -1.07 -2.40
N LEU A 85 -1.66 0.18 -2.13
CA LEU A 85 -1.80 1.19 -3.17
C LEU A 85 -0.48 1.40 -3.92
N ALA A 86 0.64 1.44 -3.19
CA ALA A 86 1.96 1.57 -3.79
C ALA A 86 2.27 0.44 -4.79
N GLY A 87 1.90 -0.80 -4.47
CA GLY A 87 2.07 -1.94 -5.37
C GLY A 87 1.28 -1.80 -6.67
N PHE A 88 0.06 -1.30 -6.60
CA PHE A 88 -0.80 -1.12 -7.78
C PHE A 88 -0.42 0.08 -8.65
N LEU A 89 0.28 1.06 -8.10
CA LEU A 89 0.64 2.29 -8.79
C LEU A 89 2.07 2.31 -9.35
N LEU A 90 2.85 1.25 -9.17
CA LEU A 90 4.19 1.17 -9.77
C LEU A 90 4.14 1.51 -11.27
N PRO A 91 5.14 2.24 -11.79
CA PRO A 91 6.39 2.70 -11.16
C PRO A 91 6.30 4.06 -10.44
N ARG A 92 5.11 4.62 -10.27
CA ARG A 92 4.87 5.90 -9.60
C ARG A 92 5.33 5.85 -8.15
N LYS A 93 5.78 6.98 -7.61
CA LYS A 93 6.44 7.03 -6.29
C LYS A 93 5.55 7.68 -5.25
N GLN A 94 5.30 6.97 -4.16
CA GLN A 94 4.71 7.58 -2.98
C GLN A 94 5.69 8.52 -2.30
N THR A 95 5.20 9.65 -1.81
CA THR A 95 5.96 10.66 -1.07
C THR A 95 5.12 11.21 0.07
N GLU A 96 5.77 11.71 1.09
CA GLU A 96 5.12 12.42 2.21
C GLU A 96 5.10 13.95 1.99
N SER A 97 5.64 14.43 0.87
CA SER A 97 5.70 15.87 0.58
C SER A 97 4.31 16.45 0.36
N ASP A 98 4.03 17.56 1.03
CA ASP A 98 2.80 18.33 0.84
C ASP A 98 2.67 18.93 -0.56
N ASP A 99 3.80 19.07 -1.26
CA ASP A 99 3.84 19.58 -2.64
C ASP A 99 3.60 18.50 -3.70
N ALA A 100 3.28 17.28 -3.29
CA ALA A 100 2.97 16.21 -4.23
C ALA A 100 1.81 16.62 -5.14
N PRO A 101 1.97 16.52 -6.48
CA PRO A 101 0.95 16.98 -7.42
C PRO A 101 -0.29 16.11 -7.42
N TRP A 102 -0.18 14.85 -6.96
CA TRP A 102 -1.27 13.88 -6.94
C TRP A 102 -1.56 13.43 -5.52
N VAL A 103 -2.83 13.31 -5.19
CA VAL A 103 -3.28 13.00 -3.83
C VAL A 103 -4.35 11.91 -3.86
N PHE A 104 -4.16 10.91 -3.02
CA PHE A 104 -5.21 9.97 -2.61
C PHE A 104 -5.72 10.38 -1.25
N CYS A 105 -7.01 10.54 -1.13
CA CYS A 105 -7.71 10.89 0.10
C CYS A 105 -8.50 9.67 0.57
N TYR A 106 -8.20 9.16 1.75
CA TYR A 106 -8.92 8.07 2.40
C TYR A 106 -9.74 8.63 3.56
N VAL A 107 -11.03 8.80 3.31
CA VAL A 107 -12.00 9.35 4.28
C VAL A 107 -11.59 10.74 4.81
N CYS A 108 -10.70 11.41 4.14
CA CYS A 108 -10.29 12.76 4.49
C CYS A 108 -11.34 13.78 4.00
N ASP A 109 -11.38 14.95 4.62
CA ASP A 109 -12.18 16.06 4.11
C ASP A 109 -11.44 16.75 2.95
N PRO A 110 -11.99 16.74 1.72
CA PRO A 110 -11.37 17.44 0.59
C PRO A 110 -11.16 18.94 0.82
N VAL A 111 -11.98 19.54 1.70
CA VAL A 111 -11.86 20.97 2.06
C VAL A 111 -10.57 21.25 2.82
N GLU A 112 -10.11 20.30 3.64
CA GLU A 112 -8.83 20.42 4.35
C GLU A 112 -7.62 20.39 3.42
N LEU A 113 -7.75 19.81 2.22
CA LEU A 113 -6.72 19.83 1.18
C LEU A 113 -6.65 21.18 0.46
N GLY A 114 -7.65 22.05 0.70
CA GLY A 114 -7.73 23.40 0.20
C GLY A 114 -8.31 23.51 -1.21
N ASP A 115 -8.55 24.76 -1.63
CA ASP A 115 -9.20 25.10 -2.92
C ASP A 115 -8.41 24.65 -4.16
N ARG A 116 -7.15 24.28 -3.96
CA ARG A 116 -6.26 23.79 -5.03
C ARG A 116 -6.47 22.31 -5.33
N PHE A 117 -7.13 21.58 -4.45
CA PHE A 117 -7.40 20.17 -4.68
C PHE A 117 -8.58 19.97 -5.64
N GLU A 118 -8.32 19.32 -6.74
CA GLU A 118 -9.30 18.97 -7.76
C GLU A 118 -9.54 17.46 -7.72
N VAL A 119 -10.75 17.05 -7.34
CA VAL A 119 -11.15 15.64 -7.36
C VAL A 119 -11.33 15.19 -8.82
N LEU A 120 -10.64 14.14 -9.22
CA LEU A 120 -10.70 13.54 -10.55
C LEU A 120 -11.45 12.20 -10.54
N SER A 121 -11.41 11.50 -9.43
CA SER A 121 -12.13 10.23 -9.23
C SER A 121 -12.65 10.10 -7.82
N ASP A 122 -13.87 9.59 -7.71
CA ASP A 122 -14.54 9.30 -6.44
C ASP A 122 -14.95 7.82 -6.44
N GLY A 123 -14.50 7.10 -5.43
CA GLY A 123 -14.82 5.68 -5.21
C GLY A 123 -16.20 5.44 -4.61
N GLY A 124 -16.85 6.47 -4.09
CA GLY A 124 -18.15 6.36 -3.42
C GLY A 124 -18.10 5.76 -2.01
N ASN A 125 -16.91 5.38 -1.53
CA ASN A 125 -16.66 4.79 -0.21
C ASN A 125 -15.69 5.62 0.64
N GLY A 126 -15.56 6.91 0.36
CA GLY A 126 -14.66 7.82 1.03
C GLY A 126 -13.23 7.83 0.47
N VAL A 127 -12.98 7.10 -0.62
CA VAL A 127 -11.71 7.12 -1.31
C VAL A 127 -11.79 8.04 -2.52
N LEU A 128 -11.00 9.10 -2.51
CA LEU A 128 -10.92 10.07 -3.59
C LEU A 128 -9.50 10.08 -4.18
N PHE A 129 -9.42 10.37 -5.45
CA PHE A 129 -8.17 10.65 -6.14
C PHE A 129 -8.28 12.01 -6.85
N GLY A 130 -7.23 12.78 -6.75
CA GLY A 130 -7.21 14.08 -7.38
C GLY A 130 -5.80 14.66 -7.55
N ARG A 131 -5.76 15.89 -8.02
CA ARG A 131 -4.52 16.62 -8.21
C ARG A 131 -4.54 17.97 -7.50
N MET A 132 -3.35 18.44 -7.13
CA MET A 132 -3.13 19.80 -6.68
C MET A 132 -2.93 20.69 -7.90
N ARG A 133 -3.77 21.72 -8.04
CA ARG A 133 -3.59 22.74 -9.09
C ARG A 133 -2.38 23.61 -8.74
N PRO A 134 -1.62 24.08 -9.72
CA PRO A 134 -0.49 24.97 -9.52
C PRO A 134 -0.89 26.32 -8.90
#